data_94fb1dc609b53dd4e505d6b5e3a11870
#
_entry.id   94fb1dc609b53dd4e505d6b5e3a11870
#
_cell.length_a   1.000
_cell.length_b   1.000
_cell.length_c   1.000
_cell.angle_alpha   90.00
_cell.angle_beta   90.00
_cell.angle_gamma   90.00
#
_symmetry.space_group_name_H-M   'P 1'
#
loop_
_entity.id
_entity.type
_entity.pdbx_description
1 polymer ?
#
loop_
_entity_poly.entity_id
_entity_poly.type
_entity_poly.pdbx_seq_one_letter_code
_entity_poly.pdbx_strand_id
1 'polypeptide(L)'
;VARVIDDRFELLSRLGGGGMGLVWRARDLVLHREVALKEVRPPDPDLAEHDPEAALALRARVLREARALARIVHPNVVTIHHIVDGGEYTYPWLVMELVTGGSLQARLDRGSLSPAEAARTGRGVLAGLRAAHAAGIQHRDIKPANILLRPDGSPALTDFGIAAVQGSTVLTATGSLIGTPDYMAPERAAGQGGSPAADLWSLAMTLYVAVEGRNPMRRGNTLATLAAVLSEEVPPPRNAGPLAEALTAVLVRDPERRPDARRLDHLLAEAEAAAEAGTAVPPDGAPTSYPSRPSSARRCRRRATPARWPRRSPPY
;
A
#
# COMPACT_ATOMS: atom_id res chain seq x y z
N VAL A 1 -11.98 29.25 -16.39
CA VAL A 1 -10.60 29.39 -16.91
C VAL A 1 -9.81 28.23 -16.35
N ALA A 2 -9.18 27.42 -17.22
CA ALA A 2 -8.30 26.34 -16.78
C ALA A 2 -7.09 26.97 -16.02
N ARG A 3 -6.77 26.43 -14.84
CA ARG A 3 -5.59 26.91 -14.07
C ARG A 3 -4.34 26.26 -14.68
N VAL A 4 -3.40 27.11 -15.10
CA VAL A 4 -2.10 26.68 -15.62
C VAL A 4 -1.02 27.01 -14.58
N ILE A 5 -0.14 26.09 -14.29
CA ILE A 5 0.98 26.22 -13.38
C ILE A 5 2.25 26.39 -14.24
N ASP A 6 3.06 27.43 -13.94
CA ASP A 6 4.33 27.73 -14.61
C ASP A 6 4.18 27.87 -16.14
N ASP A 7 3.07 28.45 -16.61
CA ASP A 7 2.70 28.59 -18.02
C ASP A 7 2.81 27.31 -18.86
N ARG A 8 2.96 26.17 -18.20
CA ARG A 8 3.26 24.88 -18.82
C ARG A 8 2.29 23.76 -18.43
N PHE A 9 1.81 23.71 -17.22
CA PHE A 9 1.04 22.56 -16.72
C PHE A 9 -0.42 22.93 -16.50
N GLU A 10 -1.28 22.55 -17.42
CA GLU A 10 -2.73 22.77 -17.33
C GLU A 10 -3.36 21.75 -16.39
N LEU A 11 -3.99 22.21 -15.31
CA LEU A 11 -4.69 21.33 -14.36
C LEU A 11 -6.00 20.82 -14.96
N LEU A 12 -6.18 19.49 -15.03
CA LEU A 12 -7.35 18.86 -15.63
C LEU A 12 -8.36 18.41 -14.57
N SER A 13 -7.95 17.55 -13.64
CA SER A 13 -8.83 16.98 -12.62
C SER A 13 -8.05 16.65 -11.35
N ARG A 14 -8.73 16.63 -10.20
CA ARG A 14 -8.13 16.18 -8.94
C ARG A 14 -8.02 14.66 -8.95
N LEU A 15 -6.85 14.14 -8.60
CA LEU A 15 -6.59 12.71 -8.40
C LEU A 15 -6.76 12.31 -6.94
N GLY A 16 -6.42 13.22 -6.01
CA GLY A 16 -6.50 12.98 -4.59
C GLY A 16 -6.06 14.20 -3.79
N GLY A 17 -6.11 14.07 -2.48
CA GLY A 17 -5.64 15.10 -1.56
C GLY A 17 -5.68 14.61 -0.13
N GLY A 18 -4.82 15.15 0.71
CA GLY A 18 -4.71 14.86 2.14
C GLY A 18 -3.98 15.98 2.84
N GLY A 19 -3.59 15.76 4.09
CA GLY A 19 -2.89 16.77 4.90
C GLY A 19 -1.57 17.28 4.33
N MET A 20 -1.04 16.66 3.26
CA MET A 20 0.23 17.06 2.61
C MET A 20 0.04 17.75 1.26
N GLY A 21 -1.19 18.14 0.89
CA GLY A 21 -1.48 18.85 -0.36
C GLY A 21 -2.43 18.12 -1.29
N LEU A 22 -2.65 18.74 -2.44
CA LEU A 22 -3.54 18.26 -3.49
C LEU A 22 -2.73 17.67 -4.64
N VAL A 23 -3.20 16.54 -5.18
CA VAL A 23 -2.63 15.93 -6.38
C VAL A 23 -3.60 16.09 -7.54
N TRP A 24 -3.10 16.59 -8.66
CA TRP A 24 -3.85 16.88 -9.87
C TRP A 24 -3.34 16.04 -11.05
N ARG A 25 -4.25 15.56 -11.86
CA ARG A 25 -3.95 15.20 -13.25
C ARG A 25 -3.78 16.49 -14.02
N ALA A 26 -2.71 16.61 -14.76
CA ALA A 26 -2.40 17.80 -15.55
C ALA A 26 -1.85 17.43 -16.91
N ARG A 27 -1.91 18.36 -17.85
CA ARG A 27 -1.29 18.25 -19.17
C ARG A 27 -0.05 19.12 -19.23
N ASP A 28 1.08 18.53 -19.57
CA ASP A 28 2.30 19.25 -19.94
C ASP A 28 2.11 19.78 -21.37
N LEU A 29 1.92 21.09 -21.49
CA LEU A 29 1.64 21.76 -22.77
C LEU A 29 2.85 21.78 -23.72
N VAL A 30 4.08 21.62 -23.18
CA VAL A 30 5.31 21.59 -23.97
C VAL A 30 5.59 20.19 -24.50
N LEU A 31 5.43 19.15 -23.67
CA LEU A 31 5.72 17.77 -24.04
C LEU A 31 4.47 17.00 -24.52
N HIS A 32 3.29 17.64 -24.52
CA HIS A 32 2.01 17.05 -24.93
C HIS A 32 1.69 15.72 -24.28
N ARG A 33 2.00 15.58 -22.98
CA ARG A 33 1.74 14.37 -22.19
C ARG A 33 0.98 14.70 -20.90
N GLU A 34 0.35 13.69 -20.32
CA GLU A 34 -0.26 13.82 -19.01
C GLU A 34 0.75 13.51 -17.90
N VAL A 35 0.62 14.24 -16.81
CA VAL A 35 1.47 14.16 -15.62
C VAL A 35 0.62 14.27 -14.35
N ALA A 36 1.16 13.85 -13.22
CA ALA A 36 0.61 14.16 -11.91
C ALA A 36 1.33 15.37 -11.32
N LEU A 37 0.57 16.38 -10.87
CA LEU A 37 1.09 17.55 -10.18
C LEU A 37 0.68 17.51 -8.71
N LYS A 38 1.65 17.56 -7.81
CA LYS A 38 1.42 17.65 -6.37
C LYS A 38 1.90 19.00 -5.84
N GLU A 39 0.97 19.76 -5.27
CA GLU A 39 1.31 20.96 -4.50
C GLU A 39 1.77 20.50 -3.11
N VAL A 40 3.00 20.82 -2.74
CA VAL A 40 3.53 20.44 -1.43
C VAL A 40 3.23 21.54 -0.43
N ARG A 41 2.18 21.34 0.37
CA ARG A 41 1.78 22.29 1.43
C ARG A 41 2.29 21.84 2.79
N PRO A 42 2.64 22.78 3.68
CA PRO A 42 2.90 22.44 5.07
C PRO A 42 1.61 21.97 5.76
N PRO A 43 1.73 21.25 6.87
CA PRO A 43 0.57 20.88 7.69
C PRO A 43 -0.17 22.10 8.27
N ASP A 44 0.56 23.18 8.55
CA ASP A 44 0.02 24.47 8.97
C ASP A 44 -0.04 25.41 7.76
N PRO A 45 -1.23 25.74 7.24
CA PRO A 45 -1.39 26.66 6.10
C PRO A 45 -0.88 28.06 6.39
N ASP A 46 -0.95 28.49 7.64
CA ASP A 46 -0.66 29.85 8.08
C ASP A 46 0.80 30.00 8.57
N LEU A 47 1.61 28.93 8.44
CA LEU A 47 3.01 28.93 8.89
C LEU A 47 3.81 30.09 8.31
N ALA A 48 3.56 30.47 7.04
CA ALA A 48 4.28 31.55 6.39
C ALA A 48 3.95 32.93 7.00
N GLU A 49 2.78 33.10 7.61
CA GLU A 49 2.34 34.35 8.27
C GLU A 49 2.83 34.38 9.71
N HIS A 50 2.80 33.26 10.42
CA HIS A 50 3.14 33.21 11.85
C HIS A 50 4.64 33.00 12.09
N ASP A 51 5.35 32.25 11.22
CA ASP A 51 6.79 32.01 11.35
C ASP A 51 7.41 31.86 9.95
N PRO A 52 7.78 33.02 9.32
CA PRO A 52 8.38 33.07 7.99
C PRO A 52 9.71 32.27 7.90
N GLU A 53 10.52 32.27 8.97
CA GLU A 53 11.80 31.53 8.99
C GLU A 53 11.57 30.02 8.96
N ALA A 54 10.64 29.51 9.77
CA ALA A 54 10.26 28.10 9.75
C ALA A 54 9.67 27.70 8.40
N ALA A 55 8.87 28.55 7.76
CA ALA A 55 8.31 28.32 6.42
C ALA A 55 9.42 28.21 5.36
N LEU A 56 10.41 29.12 5.38
CA LEU A 56 11.57 29.09 4.47
C LEU A 56 12.44 27.85 4.71
N ALA A 57 12.69 27.50 5.97
CA ALA A 57 13.45 26.30 6.32
C ALA A 57 12.74 25.01 5.85
N LEU A 58 11.42 24.94 6.03
CA LEU A 58 10.58 23.83 5.54
C LEU A 58 10.64 23.74 4.01
N ARG A 59 10.47 24.85 3.30
CA ARG A 59 10.56 24.92 1.84
C ARG A 59 11.91 24.42 1.34
N ALA A 60 13.02 24.93 1.92
CA ALA A 60 14.37 24.51 1.55
C ALA A 60 14.59 23.01 1.76
N ARG A 61 14.02 22.46 2.83
CA ARG A 61 14.06 21.03 3.12
C ARG A 61 13.25 20.21 2.09
N VAL A 62 12.01 20.63 1.81
CA VAL A 62 11.15 19.99 0.79
C VAL A 62 11.88 19.92 -0.55
N LEU A 63 12.48 21.01 -0.99
CA LEU A 63 13.24 21.06 -2.24
C LEU A 63 14.46 20.14 -2.23
N ARG A 64 15.19 20.07 -1.12
CA ARG A 64 16.33 19.16 -0.98
C ARG A 64 15.91 17.70 -1.08
N GLU A 65 14.85 17.31 -0.37
CA GLU A 65 14.33 15.94 -0.40
C GLU A 65 13.74 15.60 -1.78
N ALA A 66 12.98 16.52 -2.41
CA ALA A 66 12.45 16.35 -3.75
C ALA A 66 13.56 16.17 -4.82
N ARG A 67 14.63 16.97 -4.73
CA ARG A 67 15.80 16.83 -5.63
C ARG A 67 16.55 15.52 -5.43
N ALA A 68 16.60 15.01 -4.21
CA ALA A 68 17.19 13.69 -3.95
C ALA A 68 16.33 12.56 -4.52
N LEU A 69 15.01 12.63 -4.33
CA LEU A 69 14.05 11.67 -4.92
C LEU A 69 14.05 11.70 -6.45
N ALA A 70 14.17 12.88 -7.07
CA ALA A 70 14.23 13.02 -8.53
C ALA A 70 15.43 12.31 -9.19
N ARG A 71 16.45 11.93 -8.40
CA ARG A 71 17.60 11.14 -8.87
C ARG A 71 17.33 9.65 -8.86
N ILE A 72 16.25 9.18 -8.21
CA ILE A 72 15.91 7.77 -8.15
C ILE A 72 15.18 7.40 -9.43
N VAL A 73 15.80 6.59 -10.26
CA VAL A 73 15.20 5.98 -11.44
C VAL A 73 15.00 4.51 -11.15
N HIS A 74 13.77 4.13 -10.81
CA HIS A 74 13.45 2.75 -10.46
C HIS A 74 11.99 2.43 -10.84
N PRO A 75 11.68 1.26 -11.43
CA PRO A 75 10.33 0.93 -11.90
C PRO A 75 9.28 0.93 -10.77
N ASN A 76 9.69 0.67 -9.53
CA ASN A 76 8.80 0.65 -8.38
C ASN A 76 8.82 1.97 -7.57
N VAL A 77 9.30 3.06 -8.14
CA VAL A 77 9.23 4.42 -7.56
C VAL A 77 8.64 5.36 -8.60
N VAL A 78 7.67 6.16 -8.22
CA VAL A 78 7.09 7.19 -9.09
C VAL A 78 8.15 8.22 -9.42
N THR A 79 8.42 8.42 -10.71
CA THR A 79 9.45 9.34 -11.19
C THR A 79 9.02 10.80 -11.00
N ILE A 80 9.88 11.62 -10.41
CA ILE A 80 9.73 13.08 -10.41
C ILE A 80 10.39 13.62 -11.67
N HIS A 81 9.60 14.24 -12.53
CA HIS A 81 10.07 14.78 -13.81
C HIS A 81 10.58 16.22 -13.69
N HIS A 82 9.96 17.02 -12.82
CA HIS A 82 10.28 18.44 -12.68
C HIS A 82 9.80 18.97 -11.33
N ILE A 83 10.40 20.07 -10.89
CA ILE A 83 10.00 20.81 -9.68
C ILE A 83 9.75 22.24 -10.11
N VAL A 84 8.51 22.73 -9.96
CA VAL A 84 8.20 24.14 -10.12
C VAL A 84 8.43 24.82 -8.76
N ASP A 85 9.43 25.69 -8.73
CA ASP A 85 9.90 26.35 -7.51
C ASP A 85 10.25 27.81 -7.79
N GLY A 86 9.26 28.68 -7.75
CA GLY A 86 9.49 30.09 -7.99
C GLY A 86 8.23 30.87 -8.34
N GLY A 87 8.41 32.12 -8.69
CA GLY A 87 7.34 33.01 -9.06
C GLY A 87 6.38 33.31 -7.89
N GLU A 88 5.10 33.24 -8.19
CA GLU A 88 4.00 33.52 -7.24
C GLU A 88 3.70 32.39 -6.24
N TYR A 89 4.37 31.23 -6.38
CA TYR A 89 4.06 30.07 -5.58
C TYR A 89 4.81 30.10 -4.24
N THR A 90 4.06 30.06 -3.16
CA THR A 90 4.61 29.98 -1.79
C THR A 90 5.30 28.63 -1.56
N TYR A 91 4.77 27.56 -2.13
CA TYR A 91 5.27 26.20 -1.97
C TYR A 91 5.52 25.55 -3.33
N PRO A 92 6.52 24.63 -3.43
CA PRO A 92 6.86 23.99 -4.69
C PRO A 92 5.78 23.02 -5.17
N TRP A 93 5.70 22.86 -6.49
CA TRP A 93 4.93 21.82 -7.13
C TRP A 93 5.85 20.73 -7.66
N LEU A 94 5.50 19.49 -7.40
CA LEU A 94 6.21 18.32 -7.93
C LEU A 94 5.46 17.82 -9.16
N VAL A 95 6.13 17.80 -10.31
CA VAL A 95 5.64 17.21 -11.56
C VAL A 95 6.12 15.78 -11.61
N MET A 96 5.20 14.84 -11.60
CA MET A 96 5.50 13.42 -11.46
C MET A 96 4.90 12.61 -12.62
N GLU A 97 5.41 11.41 -12.79
CA GLU A 97 4.78 10.38 -13.61
C GLU A 97 3.33 10.18 -13.21
N LEU A 98 2.43 10.11 -14.19
CA LEU A 98 1.03 9.75 -13.97
C LEU A 98 0.87 8.22 -14.02
N VAL A 99 0.62 7.59 -12.89
CA VAL A 99 0.31 6.16 -12.78
C VAL A 99 -1.20 5.97 -12.80
N THR A 100 -1.72 5.16 -13.72
CA THR A 100 -3.15 5.12 -14.05
C THR A 100 -3.91 3.91 -13.50
N GLY A 101 -3.24 2.91 -12.91
CA GLY A 101 -3.89 1.70 -12.38
C GLY A 101 -4.54 1.88 -11.00
N GLY A 102 -4.50 3.10 -10.43
CA GLY A 102 -5.05 3.40 -9.11
C GLY A 102 -4.11 3.04 -7.97
N SER A 103 -4.59 3.14 -6.73
CA SER A 103 -3.79 2.79 -5.54
C SER A 103 -4.06 1.35 -5.10
N LEU A 104 -3.13 0.78 -4.34
CA LEU A 104 -3.34 -0.49 -3.64
C LEU A 104 -4.55 -0.40 -2.70
N GLN A 105 -4.82 0.76 -2.09
CA GLN A 105 -6.02 0.97 -1.28
C GLN A 105 -7.28 0.72 -2.12
N ALA A 106 -7.40 1.34 -3.28
CA ALA A 106 -8.54 1.16 -4.17
C ALA A 106 -8.67 -0.30 -4.68
N ARG A 107 -7.56 -1.04 -4.76
CA ARG A 107 -7.58 -2.49 -5.04
C ARG A 107 -8.11 -3.28 -3.84
N LEU A 108 -7.69 -2.93 -2.61
CA LEU A 108 -8.10 -3.60 -1.38
C LEU A 108 -9.56 -3.32 -1.01
N ASP A 109 -10.11 -2.18 -1.39
CA ASP A 109 -11.53 -1.86 -1.22
C ASP A 109 -12.45 -2.83 -1.99
N ARG A 110 -11.90 -3.55 -2.97
CA ARG A 110 -12.59 -4.60 -3.75
C ARG A 110 -12.40 -6.01 -3.18
N GLY A 111 -11.59 -6.16 -2.16
CA GLY A 111 -11.29 -7.42 -1.48
C GLY A 111 -9.81 -7.64 -1.22
N SER A 112 -9.50 -8.56 -0.33
CA SER A 112 -8.13 -8.94 0.05
C SER A 112 -7.34 -9.50 -1.13
N LEU A 113 -6.02 -9.45 -1.02
CA LEU A 113 -5.11 -10.12 -1.96
C LEU A 113 -4.92 -11.57 -1.55
N SER A 114 -4.63 -12.43 -2.52
CA SER A 114 -4.05 -13.75 -2.24
C SER A 114 -2.64 -13.60 -1.67
N PRO A 115 -2.13 -14.59 -0.92
CA PRO A 115 -0.76 -14.56 -0.42
C PRO A 115 0.30 -14.37 -1.52
N ALA A 116 0.12 -14.96 -2.69
CA ALA A 116 1.01 -14.80 -3.84
C ALA A 116 1.00 -13.36 -4.38
N GLU A 117 -0.19 -12.76 -4.59
CA GLU A 117 -0.31 -11.37 -5.04
C GLU A 117 0.30 -10.40 -4.02
N ALA A 118 0.07 -10.63 -2.72
CA ALA A 118 0.64 -9.82 -1.65
C ALA A 118 2.17 -9.94 -1.60
N ALA A 119 2.73 -11.14 -1.71
CA ALA A 119 4.18 -11.36 -1.74
C ALA A 119 4.82 -10.67 -2.95
N ARG A 120 4.24 -10.83 -4.15
CA ARG A 120 4.70 -10.15 -5.38
C ARG A 120 4.67 -8.64 -5.24
N THR A 121 3.56 -8.08 -4.73
CA THR A 121 3.43 -6.64 -4.45
C THR A 121 4.50 -6.20 -3.45
N GLY A 122 4.68 -6.97 -2.37
CA GLY A 122 5.69 -6.69 -1.33
C GLY A 122 7.10 -6.64 -1.89
N ARG A 123 7.49 -7.58 -2.76
CA ARG A 123 8.81 -7.60 -3.41
C ARG A 123 9.04 -6.36 -4.29
N GLY A 124 8.03 -5.97 -5.08
CA GLY A 124 8.14 -4.76 -5.90
C GLY A 124 8.29 -3.50 -5.04
N VAL A 125 7.48 -3.35 -3.99
CA VAL A 125 7.59 -2.22 -3.04
C VAL A 125 8.96 -2.22 -2.36
N LEU A 126 9.42 -3.39 -1.89
CA LEU A 126 10.73 -3.54 -1.25
C LEU A 126 11.89 -3.16 -2.17
N ALA A 127 11.81 -3.50 -3.46
CA ALA A 127 12.81 -3.09 -4.44
C ALA A 127 12.88 -1.55 -4.57
N GLY A 128 11.73 -0.88 -4.63
CA GLY A 128 11.64 0.59 -4.61
C GLY A 128 12.23 1.20 -3.33
N LEU A 129 11.90 0.62 -2.17
CA LEU A 129 12.47 1.05 -0.88
C LEU A 129 13.98 0.92 -0.82
N ARG A 130 14.52 -0.19 -1.29
CA ARG A 130 15.99 -0.40 -1.35
C ARG A 130 16.69 0.66 -2.19
N ALA A 131 16.10 1.04 -3.34
CA ALA A 131 16.63 2.11 -4.18
C ALA A 131 16.60 3.46 -3.44
N ALA A 132 15.52 3.76 -2.71
CA ALA A 132 15.43 4.99 -1.93
C ALA A 132 16.40 5.00 -0.74
N HIS A 133 16.50 3.91 0.01
CA HIS A 133 17.42 3.78 1.14
C HIS A 133 18.87 3.88 0.72
N ALA A 134 19.26 3.34 -0.45
CA ALA A 134 20.59 3.50 -1.02
C ALA A 134 20.93 4.97 -1.35
N ALA A 135 19.92 5.79 -1.63
CA ALA A 135 20.06 7.23 -1.82
C ALA A 135 19.95 8.04 -0.49
N GLY A 136 19.89 7.35 0.66
CA GLY A 136 19.75 7.98 1.97
C GLY A 136 18.35 8.49 2.28
N ILE A 137 17.32 8.06 1.52
CA ILE A 137 15.95 8.53 1.65
C ILE A 137 15.09 7.42 2.26
N GLN A 138 14.36 7.76 3.32
CA GLN A 138 13.34 6.92 3.93
C GLN A 138 11.96 7.37 3.47
N HIS A 139 11.04 6.40 3.28
CA HIS A 139 9.69 6.72 2.83
C HIS A 139 8.82 7.33 3.93
N ARG A 140 8.87 6.78 5.14
CA ARG A 140 8.20 7.25 6.37
C ARG A 140 6.67 7.17 6.39
N ASP A 141 5.99 6.92 5.29
CA ASP A 141 4.51 6.85 5.22
C ASP A 141 4.05 5.74 4.25
N ILE A 142 4.58 4.53 4.43
CA ILE A 142 4.17 3.37 3.61
C ILE A 142 2.81 2.90 4.10
N LYS A 143 1.85 2.92 3.18
CA LYS A 143 0.47 2.45 3.38
C LYS A 143 -0.16 2.16 2.02
N PRO A 144 -1.28 1.43 1.96
CA PRO A 144 -1.90 1.07 0.68
C PRO A 144 -2.25 2.27 -0.22
N ALA A 145 -2.56 3.43 0.36
CA ALA A 145 -2.88 4.64 -0.40
C ALA A 145 -1.65 5.22 -1.14
N ASN A 146 -0.44 4.99 -0.63
CA ASN A 146 0.82 5.51 -1.17
C ASN A 146 1.57 4.48 -2.05
N ILE A 147 0.92 3.38 -2.39
CA ILE A 147 1.40 2.39 -3.35
C ILE A 147 0.45 2.44 -4.54
N LEU A 148 0.93 2.97 -5.66
CA LEU A 148 0.17 2.99 -6.90
C LEU A 148 0.42 1.70 -7.67
N LEU A 149 -0.56 1.28 -8.46
CA LEU A 149 -0.46 0.12 -9.33
C LEU A 149 -0.36 0.60 -10.78
N ARG A 150 0.59 0.06 -11.51
CA ARG A 150 0.68 0.27 -12.96
C ARG A 150 -0.38 -0.58 -13.67
N PRO A 151 -0.66 -0.33 -14.96
CA PRO A 151 -1.61 -1.15 -15.72
C PRO A 151 -1.30 -2.65 -15.77
N ASP A 152 -0.02 -3.02 -15.63
CA ASP A 152 0.44 -4.42 -15.53
C ASP A 152 0.33 -5.02 -14.13
N GLY A 153 -0.16 -4.23 -13.16
CA GLY A 153 -0.28 -4.62 -11.75
C GLY A 153 0.99 -4.41 -10.92
N SER A 154 2.11 -3.98 -11.52
CA SER A 154 3.34 -3.72 -10.76
C SER A 154 3.18 -2.51 -9.84
N PRO A 155 3.70 -2.56 -8.59
CA PRO A 155 3.58 -1.47 -7.63
C PRO A 155 4.62 -0.38 -7.90
N ALA A 156 4.22 0.88 -7.62
CA ALA A 156 5.10 2.03 -7.61
C ALA A 156 4.86 2.87 -6.35
N LEU A 157 5.91 3.12 -5.58
CA LEU A 157 5.88 3.98 -4.39
C LEU A 157 5.72 5.44 -4.78
N THR A 158 4.80 6.12 -4.11
CA THR A 158 4.58 7.56 -4.22
C THR A 158 4.52 8.20 -2.83
N ASP A 159 4.51 9.52 -2.79
CA ASP A 159 4.31 10.27 -1.55
C ASP A 159 5.31 9.95 -0.44
N PHE A 160 6.59 9.86 -0.81
CA PHE A 160 7.67 9.89 0.17
C PHE A 160 7.46 11.07 1.12
N GLY A 161 7.64 10.87 2.41
CA GLY A 161 7.32 11.84 3.46
C GLY A 161 8.09 13.17 3.40
N ILE A 162 8.13 13.80 2.21
CA ILE A 162 8.86 15.05 1.91
C ILE A 162 8.40 16.20 2.82
N ALA A 163 7.11 16.23 3.17
CA ALA A 163 6.53 17.25 4.03
C ALA A 163 6.48 16.81 5.51
N ALA A 164 6.87 15.58 5.84
CA ALA A 164 6.90 15.12 7.22
C ALA A 164 8.05 15.79 7.97
N VAL A 165 7.74 16.74 8.83
CA VAL A 165 8.70 17.36 9.73
C VAL A 165 9.32 16.28 10.62
N GLN A 166 10.64 16.13 10.65
CA GLN A 166 11.32 15.28 11.64
C GLN A 166 10.94 15.80 13.02
N GLY A 167 10.25 14.98 13.81
CA GLY A 167 9.75 15.33 15.14
C GLY A 167 8.24 15.56 15.25
N SER A 168 7.50 15.67 14.14
CA SER A 168 6.04 15.95 14.19
C SER A 168 5.16 14.70 14.10
N THR A 169 5.66 13.53 14.47
CA THR A 169 4.83 12.32 14.58
C THR A 169 4.18 12.14 15.95
N VAL A 170 4.37 13.12 16.84
CA VAL A 170 3.77 13.11 18.17
C VAL A 170 2.97 14.39 18.32
N LEU A 171 1.86 14.31 19.03
CA LEU A 171 1.00 15.43 19.41
C LEU A 171 1.62 16.80 19.10
N THR A 172 1.03 17.53 18.16
CA THR A 172 1.30 18.96 18.05
C THR A 172 1.00 19.62 19.40
N ALA A 173 1.59 20.77 19.69
CA ALA A 173 1.25 21.56 20.89
C ALA A 173 -0.26 21.82 21.03
N THR A 174 -1.02 21.66 19.95
CA THR A 174 -2.49 21.74 19.88
C THR A 174 -3.21 20.41 20.07
N GLY A 175 -2.48 19.31 20.35
CA GLY A 175 -3.11 17.98 20.55
C GLY A 175 -3.56 17.28 19.25
N SER A 176 -3.28 17.84 18.08
CA SER A 176 -3.60 17.20 16.79
C SER A 176 -2.51 16.21 16.41
N LEU A 177 -2.91 14.96 16.20
CA LEU A 177 -2.04 13.90 15.68
C LEU A 177 -2.00 14.01 14.15
N ILE A 178 -0.84 14.37 13.59
CA ILE A 178 -0.66 14.44 12.15
C ILE A 178 -0.31 13.04 11.65
N GLY A 179 -1.21 12.42 10.87
CA GLY A 179 -1.04 11.12 10.25
C GLY A 179 -1.90 10.02 10.85
N THR A 180 -1.97 8.90 10.15
CA THR A 180 -2.69 7.71 10.57
C THR A 180 -1.69 6.73 11.19
N PRO A 181 -1.70 6.44 12.50
CA PRO A 181 -0.69 5.60 13.15
C PRO A 181 -0.78 4.12 12.76
N ASP A 182 -1.80 3.72 12.04
CA ASP A 182 -2.15 2.33 11.71
C ASP A 182 -1.00 1.51 11.10
N TYR A 183 -0.11 2.16 10.35
CA TYR A 183 1.03 1.53 9.66
C TYR A 183 2.38 1.92 10.24
N MET A 184 2.37 2.76 11.28
CA MET A 184 3.58 3.32 11.86
C MET A 184 4.33 2.28 12.70
N ALA A 185 5.64 2.26 12.60
CA ALA A 185 6.48 1.41 13.45
C ALA A 185 6.49 1.91 14.91
N PRO A 186 6.55 1.01 15.90
CA PRO A 186 6.52 1.38 17.34
C PRO A 186 7.57 2.39 17.73
N GLU A 187 8.80 2.25 17.26
CA GLU A 187 9.91 3.18 17.53
C GLU A 187 9.65 4.59 16.98
N ARG A 188 8.98 4.68 15.81
CA ARG A 188 8.56 5.98 15.27
C ARG A 188 7.43 6.60 16.08
N ALA A 189 6.47 5.79 16.49
CA ALA A 189 5.39 6.21 17.37
C ALA A 189 5.92 6.71 18.73
N ALA A 190 7.05 6.14 19.20
CA ALA A 190 7.77 6.57 20.40
C ALA A 190 8.67 7.82 20.17
N GLY A 191 8.70 8.40 18.97
CA GLY A 191 9.53 9.58 18.66
C GLY A 191 11.01 9.28 18.43
N GLN A 192 11.39 8.01 18.32
CA GLN A 192 12.76 7.60 18.03
C GLN A 192 12.96 7.71 16.51
N GLY A 193 13.28 8.67 15.90
CA GLY A 193 13.62 8.87 14.49
C GLY A 193 13.20 7.76 13.49
N GLY A 194 13.33 7.99 12.22
CA GLY A 194 13.07 6.98 11.20
C GLY A 194 14.33 6.15 10.89
N SER A 195 14.12 4.88 10.54
CA SER A 195 15.18 3.99 10.05
C SER A 195 14.65 3.17 8.85
N PRO A 196 15.50 2.55 8.03
CA PRO A 196 15.06 1.58 7.04
C PRO A 196 14.18 0.47 7.65
N ALA A 197 14.46 0.02 8.87
CA ALA A 197 13.68 -1.00 9.57
C ALA A 197 12.24 -0.54 9.88
N ALA A 198 12.01 0.77 10.08
CA ALA A 198 10.67 1.31 10.26
C ALA A 198 9.85 1.28 8.96
N ASP A 199 10.48 1.49 7.80
CA ASP A 199 9.83 1.33 6.49
C ASP A 199 9.49 -0.14 6.23
N LEU A 200 10.36 -1.09 6.61
CA LEU A 200 10.07 -2.52 6.50
C LEU A 200 8.87 -2.94 7.36
N TRP A 201 8.74 -2.40 8.59
CA TRP A 201 7.55 -2.60 9.42
C TRP A 201 6.29 -2.12 8.70
N SER A 202 6.31 -0.89 8.19
CA SER A 202 5.16 -0.30 7.49
C SER A 202 4.78 -1.08 6.23
N LEU A 203 5.76 -1.62 5.50
CA LEU A 203 5.53 -2.55 4.39
C LEU A 203 4.87 -3.85 4.88
N ALA A 204 5.42 -4.49 5.91
CA ALA A 204 4.86 -5.74 6.44
C ALA A 204 3.44 -5.53 6.98
N MET A 205 3.15 -4.42 7.66
CA MET A 205 1.79 -4.07 8.10
C MET A 205 0.85 -3.84 6.93
N THR A 206 1.34 -3.22 5.83
CA THR A 206 0.58 -3.06 4.59
C THR A 206 0.21 -4.42 3.98
N LEU A 207 1.15 -5.35 3.93
CA LEU A 207 0.91 -6.72 3.42
C LEU A 207 0.00 -7.52 4.35
N TYR A 208 0.15 -7.35 5.67
CA TYR A 208 -0.77 -7.95 6.65
C TYR A 208 -2.21 -7.52 6.38
N VAL A 209 -2.45 -6.21 6.25
CA VAL A 209 -3.77 -5.66 5.92
C VAL A 209 -4.27 -6.16 4.56
N ALA A 210 -3.38 -6.30 3.59
CA ALA A 210 -3.73 -6.75 2.26
C ALA A 210 -4.29 -8.18 2.23
N VAL A 211 -3.79 -9.09 3.06
CA VAL A 211 -4.27 -10.48 3.13
C VAL A 211 -5.38 -10.69 4.16
N GLU A 212 -5.34 -9.97 5.30
CA GLU A 212 -6.33 -10.11 6.38
C GLU A 212 -7.59 -9.26 6.17
N GLY A 213 -7.53 -8.23 5.30
CA GLY A 213 -8.62 -7.28 5.07
C GLY A 213 -8.85 -6.29 6.22
N ARG A 214 -8.04 -6.32 7.27
CA ARG A 214 -8.15 -5.45 8.45
C ARG A 214 -6.80 -5.17 9.09
N ASN A 215 -6.67 -3.99 9.67
CA ASN A 215 -5.48 -3.64 10.45
C ASN A 215 -5.64 -4.10 11.91
N PRO A 216 -4.72 -4.92 12.45
CA PRO A 216 -4.83 -5.48 13.79
C PRO A 216 -4.63 -4.44 14.90
N MET A 217 -3.95 -3.32 14.60
CA MET A 217 -3.66 -2.24 15.55
C MET A 217 -4.73 -1.16 15.57
N ARG A 218 -5.61 -1.09 14.57
CA ARG A 218 -6.65 -0.07 14.49
C ARG A 218 -7.64 -0.18 15.64
N ARG A 219 -7.92 0.95 16.28
CA ARG A 219 -8.89 1.11 17.36
C ARG A 219 -9.92 2.17 16.99
N GLY A 220 -10.87 2.43 17.85
CA GLY A 220 -11.97 3.36 17.61
C GLY A 220 -11.57 4.82 17.40
N ASN A 221 -10.37 5.22 17.81
CA ASN A 221 -9.81 6.55 17.57
C ASN A 221 -8.30 6.50 17.40
N THR A 222 -7.71 7.60 16.92
CA THR A 222 -6.29 7.72 16.60
C THR A 222 -5.39 7.54 17.83
N LEU A 223 -5.79 8.08 18.99
CA LEU A 223 -5.00 7.96 20.23
C LEU A 223 -4.98 6.52 20.75
N ALA A 224 -6.12 5.83 20.73
CA ALA A 224 -6.20 4.42 21.11
C ALA A 224 -5.41 3.53 20.14
N THR A 225 -5.40 3.85 18.84
CA THR A 225 -4.57 3.17 17.84
C THR A 225 -3.08 3.39 18.10
N LEU A 226 -2.67 4.62 18.42
CA LEU A 226 -1.29 4.90 18.81
C LEU A 226 -0.88 4.15 20.06
N ALA A 227 -1.74 4.09 21.08
CA ALA A 227 -1.50 3.32 22.30
C ALA A 227 -1.32 1.83 21.97
N ALA A 228 -2.14 1.25 21.10
CA ALA A 228 -2.01 -0.13 20.67
C ALA A 228 -0.67 -0.37 19.96
N VAL A 229 -0.25 0.49 19.04
CA VAL A 229 1.05 0.40 18.35
C VAL A 229 2.21 0.46 19.35
N LEU A 230 2.10 1.29 20.40
CA LEU A 230 3.14 1.46 21.41
C LEU A 230 3.21 0.31 22.42
N SER A 231 2.13 -0.41 22.68
CA SER A 231 2.07 -1.36 23.81
C SER A 231 1.73 -2.79 23.43
N GLU A 232 1.03 -3.02 22.31
CA GLU A 232 0.54 -4.35 21.95
C GLU A 232 1.46 -5.04 20.93
N GLU A 233 1.43 -6.36 20.91
CA GLU A 233 2.07 -7.17 19.88
C GLU A 233 1.10 -7.37 18.70
N VAL A 234 1.66 -7.46 17.50
CA VAL A 234 0.86 -7.78 16.29
C VAL A 234 0.47 -9.25 16.37
N PRO A 235 -0.83 -9.59 16.33
CA PRO A 235 -1.25 -10.99 16.34
C PRO A 235 -0.81 -11.70 15.06
N PRO A 236 -0.54 -13.02 15.12
CA PRO A 236 -0.23 -13.80 13.94
C PRO A 236 -1.33 -13.69 12.87
N PRO A 237 -0.97 -13.55 11.58
CA PRO A 237 -1.95 -13.52 10.49
C PRO A 237 -2.60 -14.89 10.33
N ARG A 238 -3.88 -14.91 9.91
CA ARG A 238 -4.67 -16.13 9.73
C ARG A 238 -4.82 -16.54 8.28
N ASN A 239 -4.84 -15.56 7.38
CA ASN A 239 -5.08 -15.74 5.96
C ASN A 239 -3.81 -15.59 5.10
N ALA A 240 -2.66 -15.39 5.73
CA ALA A 240 -1.40 -15.10 5.03
C ALA A 240 -0.75 -16.35 4.39
N GLY A 241 -1.16 -17.58 4.78
CA GLY A 241 -0.55 -18.80 4.25
C GLY A 241 0.97 -18.76 4.32
N PRO A 242 1.70 -19.05 3.22
CA PRO A 242 3.17 -19.02 3.20
C PRO A 242 3.78 -17.65 3.54
N LEU A 243 3.04 -16.54 3.34
CA LEU A 243 3.50 -15.20 3.66
C LEU A 243 3.60 -14.95 5.18
N ALA A 244 3.00 -15.79 6.02
CA ALA A 244 2.94 -15.61 7.47
C ALA A 244 4.32 -15.51 8.12
N GLU A 245 5.31 -16.28 7.65
CA GLU A 245 6.67 -16.25 8.16
C GLU A 245 7.32 -14.88 7.95
N ALA A 246 7.26 -14.34 6.73
CA ALA A 246 7.79 -13.02 6.41
C ALA A 246 7.15 -11.92 7.27
N LEU A 247 5.83 -11.95 7.42
CA LEU A 247 5.10 -10.96 8.24
C LEU A 247 5.49 -11.04 9.71
N THR A 248 5.53 -12.23 10.28
CA THR A 248 5.87 -12.45 11.71
C THR A 248 7.31 -12.05 11.99
N ALA A 249 8.24 -12.31 11.07
CA ALA A 249 9.65 -11.94 11.24
C ALA A 249 9.87 -10.42 11.30
N VAL A 250 9.10 -9.63 10.52
CA VAL A 250 9.26 -8.17 10.46
C VAL A 250 8.43 -7.46 11.53
N LEU A 251 7.21 -7.95 11.85
CA LEU A 251 6.29 -7.29 12.76
C LEU A 251 6.64 -7.54 14.24
N VAL A 252 7.91 -7.45 14.57
CA VAL A 252 8.45 -7.48 15.94
C VAL A 252 8.80 -6.08 16.40
N ARG A 253 8.54 -5.78 17.69
CA ARG A 253 8.68 -4.41 18.25
C ARG A 253 10.10 -3.89 18.18
N ASP A 254 11.08 -4.73 18.49
CA ASP A 254 12.49 -4.39 18.46
C ASP A 254 12.99 -4.30 17.00
N PRO A 255 13.38 -3.11 16.50
CA PRO A 255 13.83 -2.93 15.13
C PRO A 255 15.12 -3.72 14.81
N GLU A 256 15.97 -3.97 15.80
CA GLU A 256 17.24 -4.72 15.61
C GLU A 256 17.00 -6.22 15.39
N ARG A 257 15.85 -6.73 15.77
CA ARG A 257 15.45 -8.13 15.57
C ARG A 257 14.76 -8.37 14.22
N ARG A 258 14.43 -7.31 13.49
CA ARG A 258 13.81 -7.44 12.17
C ARG A 258 14.84 -7.87 11.12
N PRO A 259 14.44 -8.71 10.16
CA PRO A 259 15.32 -9.03 9.02
C PRO A 259 15.67 -7.76 8.24
N ASP A 260 16.85 -7.73 7.66
CA ASP A 260 17.21 -6.71 6.69
C ASP A 260 16.40 -6.86 5.37
N ALA A 261 16.51 -5.87 4.49
CA ALA A 261 15.78 -5.85 3.24
C ALA A 261 16.12 -7.03 2.30
N ARG A 262 17.36 -7.59 2.39
CA ARG A 262 17.77 -8.75 1.57
C ARG A 262 17.10 -10.02 2.09
N ARG A 263 17.12 -10.24 3.41
CA ARG A 263 16.47 -11.41 4.00
C ARG A 263 14.96 -11.35 3.82
N LEU A 264 14.34 -10.16 3.94
CA LEU A 264 12.92 -9.98 3.68
C LEU A 264 12.56 -10.31 2.22
N ASP A 265 13.35 -9.86 1.24
CA ASP A 265 13.11 -10.20 -0.18
C ASP A 265 13.13 -11.72 -0.41
N HIS A 266 14.05 -12.43 0.24
CA HIS A 266 14.12 -13.90 0.17
C HIS A 266 12.85 -14.55 0.75
N LEU A 267 12.43 -14.15 1.95
CA LEU A 267 11.20 -14.66 2.57
C LEU A 267 9.95 -14.40 1.70
N LEU A 268 9.87 -13.21 1.09
CA LEU A 268 8.76 -12.88 0.20
C LEU A 268 8.80 -13.71 -1.09
N ALA A 269 10.00 -13.99 -1.64
CA ALA A 269 10.14 -14.82 -2.83
C ALA A 269 9.75 -16.28 -2.55
N GLU A 270 10.16 -16.82 -1.41
CA GLU A 270 9.76 -18.17 -0.96
C GLU A 270 8.25 -18.26 -0.76
N ALA A 271 7.65 -17.23 -0.14
CA ALA A 271 6.20 -17.16 0.07
C ALA A 271 5.43 -17.10 -1.25
N GLU A 272 5.91 -16.31 -2.23
CA GLU A 272 5.32 -16.22 -3.57
C GLU A 272 5.32 -17.58 -4.25
N ALA A 273 6.49 -18.23 -4.32
CA ALA A 273 6.64 -19.54 -4.95
C ALA A 273 5.80 -20.63 -4.29
N ALA A 274 5.78 -20.67 -2.95
CA ALA A 274 4.98 -21.65 -2.20
C ALA A 274 3.47 -21.44 -2.39
N ALA A 275 3.00 -20.19 -2.44
CA ALA A 275 1.60 -19.86 -2.66
C ALA A 275 1.16 -20.22 -4.10
N GLU A 276 2.01 -20.00 -5.10
CA GLU A 276 1.74 -20.39 -6.49
C GLU A 276 1.70 -21.91 -6.65
N ALA A 277 2.61 -22.65 -6.03
CA ALA A 277 2.62 -24.11 -6.04
C ALA A 277 1.36 -24.70 -5.37
N GLY A 278 0.87 -24.10 -4.29
CA GLY A 278 -0.34 -24.50 -3.58
C GLY A 278 -1.64 -24.23 -4.36
N THR A 279 -1.62 -23.33 -5.33
CA THR A 279 -2.76 -23.02 -6.22
C THR A 279 -2.77 -23.83 -7.53
N ALA A 280 -1.68 -24.52 -7.86
CA ALA A 280 -1.62 -25.38 -9.02
C ALA A 280 -2.53 -26.61 -8.78
N VAL A 281 -3.69 -26.66 -9.41
CA VAL A 281 -4.53 -27.87 -9.51
C VAL A 281 -3.69 -28.94 -10.21
N PRO A 282 -3.53 -30.15 -9.64
CA PRO A 282 -2.84 -31.21 -10.35
C PRO A 282 -3.53 -31.40 -11.70
N PRO A 283 -2.78 -31.59 -12.81
CA PRO A 283 -3.41 -31.94 -14.07
C PRO A 283 -4.26 -33.21 -13.84
N ASP A 284 -5.52 -33.14 -14.21
CA ASP A 284 -6.50 -34.21 -14.08
C ASP A 284 -5.85 -35.56 -14.44
N GLY A 285 -5.78 -36.43 -13.44
CA GLY A 285 -5.17 -37.73 -13.58
C GLY A 285 -5.84 -38.52 -14.71
N ALA A 286 -5.03 -39.16 -15.48
CA ALA A 286 -5.41 -40.10 -16.54
C ALA A 286 -6.63 -40.96 -16.13
N PRO A 287 -7.52 -41.28 -17.06
CA PRO A 287 -8.73 -42.02 -16.75
C PRO A 287 -8.35 -43.38 -16.15
N THR A 288 -8.73 -43.58 -14.91
CA THR A 288 -8.67 -44.89 -14.24
C THR A 288 -9.54 -45.82 -15.04
N SER A 289 -8.90 -46.72 -15.79
CA SER A 289 -9.56 -47.84 -16.44
C SER A 289 -10.22 -48.70 -15.37
N TYR A 290 -11.54 -48.61 -15.26
CA TYR A 290 -12.32 -49.55 -14.49
C TYR A 290 -12.26 -50.94 -15.16
N PRO A 291 -11.91 -52.03 -14.45
CA PRO A 291 -12.03 -53.34 -14.99
C PRO A 291 -13.51 -53.70 -15.18
N SER A 292 -13.87 -54.03 -16.42
CA SER A 292 -15.20 -54.47 -16.80
C SER A 292 -15.58 -55.73 -16.02
N ARG A 293 -16.64 -55.67 -15.22
CA ARG A 293 -17.26 -56.85 -14.60
C ARG A 293 -18.08 -57.59 -15.62
N PRO A 294 -18.00 -58.95 -15.69
CA PRO A 294 -18.79 -59.73 -16.64
C PRO A 294 -20.28 -59.74 -16.28
N SER A 295 -21.09 -59.59 -17.31
CA SER A 295 -22.53 -59.65 -17.32
C SER A 295 -23.00 -61.11 -16.91
N SER A 296 -23.78 -61.17 -15.83
CA SER A 296 -24.64 -62.37 -15.61
C SER A 296 -26.10 -61.89 -15.59
N ALA A 297 -26.80 -62.29 -16.66
CA ALA A 297 -28.22 -62.10 -16.79
C ALA A 297 -28.97 -63.02 -15.81
N ARG A 298 -29.89 -62.49 -15.02
CA ARG A 298 -31.07 -63.21 -14.54
C ARG A 298 -32.29 -62.25 -14.53
N ARG A 299 -33.25 -62.67 -15.34
CA ARG A 299 -34.63 -62.19 -15.37
C ARG A 299 -35.32 -62.47 -14.04
N CYS A 300 -36.02 -61.54 -13.48
CA CYS A 300 -37.19 -61.82 -12.69
C CYS A 300 -38.22 -60.67 -12.84
N ARG A 301 -39.34 -61.03 -13.44
CA ARG A 301 -40.55 -60.24 -13.53
C ARG A 301 -41.26 -60.26 -12.16
N ARG A 302 -41.68 -59.13 -11.61
CA ARG A 302 -42.99 -59.09 -10.89
C ARG A 302 -43.50 -57.63 -10.88
N ARG A 303 -44.79 -57.59 -11.11
CA ARG A 303 -45.69 -56.45 -11.10
C ARG A 303 -45.81 -55.83 -9.67
N ALA A 304 -45.98 -54.52 -9.54
CA ALA A 304 -46.74 -53.91 -8.47
C ALA A 304 -47.24 -52.52 -8.85
N THR A 305 -48.43 -52.26 -8.55
CA THR A 305 -49.42 -51.21 -8.73
C THR A 305 -49.03 -49.84 -8.11
N PRO A 306 -49.70 -48.76 -8.56
CA PRO A 306 -49.36 -47.40 -8.09
C PRO A 306 -50.17 -47.04 -6.83
N ALA A 307 -49.51 -46.40 -5.87
CA ALA A 307 -50.15 -45.82 -4.70
C ALA A 307 -50.39 -44.31 -4.89
N ARG A 308 -51.58 -43.87 -4.60
CA ARG A 308 -52.16 -42.52 -4.63
C ARG A 308 -51.53 -41.64 -3.57
N TRP A 309 -51.24 -40.41 -3.93
CA TRP A 309 -50.94 -39.30 -3.01
C TRP A 309 -52.24 -38.57 -2.65
N PRO A 310 -52.44 -38.12 -1.38
CA PRO A 310 -53.47 -37.17 -1.04
C PRO A 310 -52.96 -35.71 -1.10
N ARG A 311 -53.73 -34.87 -1.75
CA ARG A 311 -53.61 -33.40 -1.73
C ARG A 311 -53.93 -32.86 -0.32
N ARG A 312 -53.16 -31.91 0.15
CA ARG A 312 -53.59 -30.98 1.19
C ARG A 312 -53.37 -29.53 0.73
N SER A 313 -54.46 -28.78 0.87
CA SER A 313 -54.59 -27.34 0.61
C SER A 313 -54.08 -26.50 1.79
N PRO A 314 -53.79 -25.20 1.56
CA PRO A 314 -53.25 -24.32 2.58
C PRO A 314 -54.36 -23.66 3.41
N PRO A 315 -54.06 -23.11 4.57
CA PRO A 315 -54.82 -22.00 5.11
C PRO A 315 -53.97 -20.75 5.34
N TYR A 316 -54.62 -19.67 5.03
CA TYR A 316 -54.49 -18.27 5.41
C TYR A 316 -53.13 -17.58 5.44
#